data_3b8b60bcc40f1685491de78e16a4ac47
#
_entry.id   3b8b60bcc40f1685491de78e16a4ac47
#
_cell.length_a   1.000
_cell.length_b   1.000
_cell.length_c   1.000
_cell.angle_alpha   90.00
_cell.angle_beta   90.00
_cell.angle_gamma   90.00
#
_symmetry.space_group_name_H-M   'P 1'
#
loop_
_entity.id
_entity.type
_entity.pdbx_description
1 polymer ?
#
loop_
_entity_poly.entity_id
_entity_poly.type
_entity_poly.pdbx_seq_one_letter_code
_entity_poly.pdbx_strand_id
1 'polypeptide(L)'
;TDGTLAVVSGINNGVNVWRIGEEKPLYHWGHQGEGNNLVISIHIAADNSYAVTADREAFALWSLETGEPEGFWRIDEASIRDVAVTNNGEGILVARSNGKVMFFEPRTQRRLEFLGHQEKVNSIDISPNGKYALTGGNDYIAYLWSTDTGQIIHSFTHPTRVSKVALDDSGRFAFTADSQNKSQIWNVQTGEPVSTLRYFARQRIFTDAEFSKDGKYLLTGSPSRQVYLWNVEDGSQEENWQVASRESVSPPTAVVYGVAFQSNGTIVTESSSGLAEVWQWEK
;
A
#
# COMPACT_ATOMS: atom_id res chain seq x y z
N THR A 1 -5.62 -1.72 7.55
CA THR A 1 -7.02 -1.24 7.64
C THR A 1 -7.94 -2.34 8.19
N ASP A 2 -9.18 -2.01 8.55
CA ASP A 2 -10.17 -3.00 9.02
C ASP A 2 -11.17 -3.41 7.91
N GLY A 3 -10.92 -3.00 6.67
CA GLY A 3 -11.76 -3.32 5.52
C GLY A 3 -13.17 -2.73 5.55
N THR A 4 -13.42 -1.70 6.38
CA THR A 4 -14.74 -1.05 6.45
C THR A 4 -14.89 0.13 5.50
N LEU A 5 -13.77 0.73 5.11
CA LEU A 5 -13.71 1.88 4.23
C LEU A 5 -12.99 1.57 2.92
N ALA A 6 -13.44 2.20 1.86
CA ALA A 6 -12.83 2.20 0.54
C ALA A 6 -12.55 3.64 0.10
N VAL A 7 -11.33 3.91 -0.37
CA VAL A 7 -10.96 5.23 -0.92
C VAL A 7 -10.56 5.04 -2.38
N VAL A 8 -11.39 5.57 -3.28
CA VAL A 8 -11.30 5.33 -4.72
C VAL A 8 -11.08 6.63 -5.48
N SER A 9 -10.04 6.67 -6.30
CA SER A 9 -9.77 7.79 -7.20
C SER A 9 -10.31 7.53 -8.61
N GLY A 10 -11.02 8.52 -9.15
CA GLY A 10 -11.48 8.54 -10.54
C GLY A 10 -10.89 9.71 -11.31
N ILE A 11 -10.51 9.51 -12.58
CA ILE A 11 -9.85 10.52 -13.41
C ILE A 11 -10.64 11.85 -13.49
N ASN A 12 -11.97 11.77 -13.54
CA ASN A 12 -12.85 12.94 -13.67
C ASN A 12 -13.67 13.23 -12.41
N ASN A 13 -13.60 12.37 -11.39
CA ASN A 13 -14.53 12.39 -10.26
C ASN A 13 -13.84 12.60 -8.91
N GLY A 14 -12.57 13.02 -8.91
CA GLY A 14 -11.81 13.19 -7.67
C GLY A 14 -11.65 11.89 -6.89
N VAL A 15 -11.57 12.00 -5.59
CA VAL A 15 -11.45 10.87 -4.67
C VAL A 15 -12.76 10.72 -3.90
N ASN A 16 -13.33 9.53 -3.91
CA ASN A 16 -14.52 9.20 -3.14
C ASN A 16 -14.16 8.24 -2.02
N VAL A 17 -14.69 8.50 -0.84
CA VAL A 17 -14.60 7.62 0.33
C VAL A 17 -15.94 6.93 0.50
N TRP A 18 -15.91 5.61 0.58
CA TRP A 18 -17.10 4.78 0.72
C TRP A 18 -17.02 3.99 2.02
N ARG A 19 -18.15 3.79 2.66
CA ARG A 19 -18.30 2.69 3.61
C ARG A 19 -18.73 1.46 2.83
N ILE A 20 -18.02 0.35 3.02
CA ILE A 20 -18.33 -0.91 2.32
C ILE A 20 -19.76 -1.33 2.64
N GLY A 21 -20.56 -1.59 1.58
CA GLY A 21 -21.98 -1.94 1.68
C GLY A 21 -22.95 -0.74 1.61
N GLU A 22 -22.49 0.50 1.52
CA GLU A 22 -23.33 1.67 1.32
C GLU A 22 -23.39 2.08 -0.16
N GLU A 23 -24.55 2.62 -0.60
CA GLU A 23 -24.76 3.05 -1.99
C GLU A 23 -24.23 4.45 -2.31
N LYS A 24 -23.89 5.23 -1.30
CA LYS A 24 -23.43 6.61 -1.46
C LYS A 24 -22.08 6.81 -0.81
N PRO A 25 -21.18 7.63 -1.42
CA PRO A 25 -19.93 7.97 -0.78
C PRO A 25 -20.17 8.76 0.51
N LEU A 26 -19.33 8.51 1.51
CA LEU A 26 -19.27 9.31 2.74
C LEU A 26 -18.72 10.69 2.46
N TYR A 27 -17.63 10.75 1.69
CA TYR A 27 -16.92 11.99 1.37
C TYR A 27 -16.53 12.02 -0.10
N HIS A 28 -16.41 13.24 -0.61
CA HIS A 28 -15.85 13.53 -1.93
C HIS A 28 -14.71 14.55 -1.78
N TRP A 29 -13.51 14.16 -2.17
CA TRP A 29 -12.31 15.00 -2.05
C TRP A 29 -11.81 15.48 -3.40
N GLY A 30 -11.57 16.79 -3.51
CA GLY A 30 -10.85 17.38 -4.63
C GLY A 30 -9.37 17.53 -4.29
N HIS A 31 -8.50 16.80 -4.96
CA HIS A 31 -7.06 16.87 -4.69
C HIS A 31 -6.39 18.15 -5.22
N GLN A 32 -6.81 18.63 -6.38
CA GLN A 32 -6.35 19.89 -6.98
C GLN A 32 -7.51 20.58 -7.73
N GLY A 33 -8.23 21.49 -7.12
CA GLY A 33 -9.21 22.33 -7.77
C GLY A 33 -10.10 21.71 -8.86
N GLU A 34 -10.81 22.50 -9.63
CA GLU A 34 -11.62 22.01 -10.74
C GLU A 34 -10.72 21.55 -11.90
N GLY A 35 -10.70 20.26 -12.22
CA GLY A 35 -10.26 19.74 -13.53
C GLY A 35 -9.06 18.82 -13.58
N ASN A 36 -8.28 18.58 -12.50
CA ASN A 36 -7.11 17.69 -12.55
C ASN A 36 -6.91 16.94 -11.23
N ASN A 37 -7.69 15.87 -11.03
CA ASN A 37 -7.68 15.07 -9.81
C ASN A 37 -7.08 13.67 -10.02
N LEU A 38 -6.00 13.56 -10.80
CA LEU A 38 -5.36 12.27 -11.01
C LEU A 38 -4.51 11.87 -9.80
N VAL A 39 -5.15 11.31 -8.79
CA VAL A 39 -4.47 10.67 -7.67
C VAL A 39 -3.87 9.35 -8.14
N ILE A 40 -2.60 9.14 -7.86
CA ILE A 40 -1.81 7.98 -8.29
C ILE A 40 -1.48 7.03 -7.14
N SER A 41 -1.55 7.50 -5.91
CA SER A 41 -1.33 6.70 -4.70
C SER A 41 -2.25 7.15 -3.59
N ILE A 42 -2.77 6.19 -2.84
CA ILE A 42 -3.66 6.36 -1.69
C ILE A 42 -3.21 5.38 -0.62
N HIS A 43 -3.15 5.85 0.62
CA HIS A 43 -2.91 4.99 1.77
C HIS A 43 -3.82 5.39 2.93
N ILE A 44 -4.40 4.41 3.60
CA ILE A 44 -5.25 4.59 4.80
C ILE A 44 -4.44 4.13 6.01
N ALA A 45 -4.45 4.93 7.08
CA ALA A 45 -3.82 4.54 8.34
C ALA A 45 -4.45 3.26 8.92
N ALA A 46 -3.64 2.44 9.60
CA ALA A 46 -4.09 1.15 10.13
C ALA A 46 -5.24 1.27 11.16
N ASP A 47 -5.38 2.42 11.82
CA ASP A 47 -6.48 2.75 12.74
C ASP A 47 -7.70 3.40 12.06
N ASN A 48 -7.70 3.55 10.73
CA ASN A 48 -8.71 4.26 9.94
C ASN A 48 -8.96 5.72 10.37
N SER A 49 -7.99 6.35 11.01
CA SER A 49 -8.13 7.76 11.45
C SER A 49 -7.92 8.76 10.30
N TYR A 50 -6.95 8.45 9.42
CA TYR A 50 -6.53 9.32 8.33
C TYR A 50 -6.31 8.56 7.03
N ALA A 51 -6.42 9.29 5.92
CA ALA A 51 -5.96 8.87 4.60
C ALA A 51 -4.99 9.89 4.02
N VAL A 52 -3.98 9.43 3.31
CA VAL A 52 -3.11 10.26 2.48
C VAL A 52 -3.38 9.95 1.02
N THR A 53 -3.52 11.00 0.21
CA THR A 53 -3.66 10.91 -1.24
C THR A 53 -2.53 11.67 -1.91
N ALA A 54 -2.04 11.19 -3.03
CA ALA A 54 -1.00 11.88 -3.78
C ALA A 54 -1.23 11.82 -5.29
N ASP A 55 -0.97 12.93 -5.95
CA ASP A 55 -0.67 12.99 -7.38
C ASP A 55 0.86 12.97 -7.60
N ARG A 56 1.31 13.36 -8.79
CA ARG A 56 2.75 13.35 -9.11
C ARG A 56 3.55 14.45 -8.44
N GLU A 57 2.91 15.52 -7.96
CA GLU A 57 3.56 16.74 -7.48
C GLU A 57 3.15 17.13 -6.05
N ALA A 58 1.99 16.65 -5.60
CA ALA A 58 1.42 17.04 -4.32
C ALA A 58 0.83 15.85 -3.57
N PHE A 59 0.73 15.99 -2.25
CA PHE A 59 0.01 15.05 -1.40
C PHE A 59 -0.84 15.79 -0.39
N ALA A 60 -1.91 15.14 0.05
CA ALA A 60 -2.88 15.69 1.00
C ALA A 60 -3.18 14.68 2.11
N LEU A 61 -3.35 15.18 3.33
CA LEU A 61 -3.80 14.42 4.49
C LEU A 61 -5.26 14.74 4.77
N TRP A 62 -6.07 13.71 4.97
CA TRP A 62 -7.51 13.80 5.17
C TRP A 62 -7.91 13.09 6.46
N SER A 63 -8.73 13.72 7.28
CA SER A 63 -9.41 13.07 8.40
C SER A 63 -10.53 12.17 7.89
N LEU A 64 -10.52 10.88 8.23
CA LEU A 64 -11.60 9.95 7.89
C LEU A 64 -12.80 10.06 8.84
N GLU A 65 -12.63 10.72 9.99
CA GLU A 65 -13.72 11.02 10.92
C GLU A 65 -14.60 12.17 10.41
N THR A 66 -13.96 13.26 9.94
CA THR A 66 -14.68 14.50 9.54
C THR A 66 -14.84 14.64 8.03
N GLY A 67 -14.00 13.97 7.24
CA GLY A 67 -13.88 14.15 5.80
C GLY A 67 -13.10 15.40 5.38
N GLU A 68 -12.59 16.19 6.32
CA GLU A 68 -11.91 17.45 6.05
C GLU A 68 -10.41 17.28 5.78
N PRO A 69 -9.80 18.12 4.96
CA PRO A 69 -8.35 18.12 4.74
C PRO A 69 -7.62 18.70 5.96
N GLU A 70 -6.57 18.04 6.40
CA GLU A 70 -5.65 18.55 7.43
C GLU A 70 -4.46 19.30 6.83
N GLY A 71 -4.18 19.10 5.54
CA GLY A 71 -3.14 19.83 4.84
C GLY A 71 -2.85 19.33 3.43
N PHE A 72 -2.22 20.23 2.66
CA PHE A 72 -1.74 19.98 1.31
C PHE A 72 -0.28 20.42 1.20
N TRP A 73 0.56 19.57 0.62
CA TRP A 73 1.98 19.85 0.45
C TRP A 73 2.44 19.51 -0.96
N ARG A 74 3.34 20.32 -1.49
CA ARG A 74 3.90 20.15 -2.82
C ARG A 74 5.35 19.69 -2.76
N ILE A 75 5.74 18.86 -3.72
CA ILE A 75 7.10 18.39 -3.95
C ILE A 75 7.59 18.93 -5.28
N ASP A 76 8.64 19.74 -5.26
CA ASP A 76 9.14 20.43 -6.46
C ASP A 76 10.30 19.71 -7.15
N GLU A 77 11.01 18.78 -6.46
CA GLU A 77 12.26 18.19 -6.96
C GLU A 77 12.10 16.92 -7.81
N ALA A 78 11.00 16.19 -7.65
CA ALA A 78 10.78 14.92 -8.36
C ALA A 78 9.33 14.46 -8.23
N SER A 79 8.88 13.60 -9.14
CA SER A 79 7.51 13.08 -9.07
C SER A 79 7.33 12.12 -7.90
N ILE A 80 6.23 12.29 -7.17
CA ILE A 80 5.77 11.33 -6.16
C ILE A 80 5.45 9.99 -6.85
N ARG A 81 5.76 8.90 -6.18
CA ARG A 81 5.55 7.54 -6.66
C ARG A 81 4.59 6.77 -5.79
N ASP A 82 4.73 6.94 -4.47
CA ASP A 82 3.93 6.23 -3.49
C ASP A 82 3.90 7.04 -2.18
N VAL A 83 2.85 6.86 -1.37
CA VAL A 83 2.68 7.53 -0.07
C VAL A 83 2.17 6.54 0.96
N ALA A 84 2.54 6.77 2.23
CA ALA A 84 1.98 6.04 3.37
C ALA A 84 1.79 6.98 4.56
N VAL A 85 0.85 6.66 5.46
CA VAL A 85 0.52 7.47 6.63
C VAL A 85 0.43 6.61 7.88
N THR A 86 0.92 7.14 8.99
CA THR A 86 0.86 6.52 10.32
C THR A 86 -0.51 6.70 10.96
N ASN A 87 -0.76 5.94 12.03
CA ASN A 87 -1.92 6.19 12.88
C ASN A 87 -1.98 7.64 13.36
N ASN A 88 -3.18 8.16 13.54
CA ASN A 88 -3.46 9.54 13.94
C ASN A 88 -2.85 10.62 13.00
N GLY A 89 -2.40 10.26 11.78
CA GLY A 89 -1.82 11.20 10.83
C GLY A 89 -0.52 11.87 11.29
N GLU A 90 0.20 11.28 12.25
CA GLU A 90 1.38 11.89 12.87
C GLU A 90 2.59 11.95 11.92
N GLY A 91 2.70 10.99 11.01
CA GLY A 91 3.78 10.90 10.04
C GLY A 91 3.30 10.48 8.66
N ILE A 92 3.88 11.07 7.63
CA ILE A 92 3.63 10.76 6.22
C ILE A 92 4.94 10.38 5.56
N LEU A 93 4.95 9.25 4.86
CA LEU A 93 6.07 8.81 4.04
C LEU A 93 5.77 9.12 2.58
N VAL A 94 6.74 9.69 1.86
CA VAL A 94 6.59 10.08 0.45
C VAL A 94 7.77 9.57 -0.36
N ALA A 95 7.52 8.62 -1.24
CA ALA A 95 8.52 8.08 -2.17
C ALA A 95 8.58 8.90 -3.46
N ARG A 96 9.78 9.11 -3.98
CA ARG A 96 10.01 9.92 -5.17
C ARG A 96 10.73 9.17 -6.29
N SER A 97 10.57 9.69 -7.51
CA SER A 97 11.15 9.10 -8.73
C SER A 97 12.67 9.23 -8.82
N ASN A 98 13.28 10.07 -7.99
CA ASN A 98 14.75 10.27 -7.90
C ASN A 98 15.43 9.41 -6.82
N GLY A 99 14.74 8.45 -6.22
CA GLY A 99 15.28 7.58 -5.19
C GLY A 99 15.20 8.12 -3.77
N LYS A 100 14.83 9.39 -3.58
CA LYS A 100 14.67 9.95 -2.24
C LYS A 100 13.34 9.55 -1.63
N VAL A 101 13.32 9.29 -0.33
CA VAL A 101 12.08 9.09 0.45
C VAL A 101 12.06 10.11 1.58
N MET A 102 10.97 10.85 1.68
CA MET A 102 10.78 11.82 2.75
C MET A 102 9.85 11.25 3.81
N PHE A 103 10.27 11.29 5.07
CA PHE A 103 9.38 11.19 6.22
C PHE A 103 9.05 12.60 6.71
N PHE A 104 7.77 12.90 6.84
CA PHE A 104 7.26 14.22 7.17
C PHE A 104 6.24 14.14 8.31
N GLU A 105 6.44 14.95 9.35
CA GLU A 105 5.51 15.10 10.47
C GLU A 105 4.70 16.41 10.30
N PRO A 106 3.41 16.37 9.97
CA PRO A 106 2.62 17.58 9.69
C PRO A 106 2.55 18.56 10.85
N ARG A 107 2.45 18.06 12.09
CA ARG A 107 2.29 18.89 13.29
C ARG A 107 3.57 19.63 13.69
N THR A 108 4.72 18.96 13.59
CA THR A 108 6.03 19.52 14.00
C THR A 108 6.77 20.16 12.84
N GLN A 109 6.34 19.91 11.60
CA GLN A 109 7.02 20.26 10.34
C GLN A 109 8.41 19.62 10.19
N ARG A 110 8.71 18.58 10.99
CA ARG A 110 9.94 17.83 10.87
C ARG A 110 9.97 17.09 9.54
N ARG A 111 11.10 17.17 8.87
CA ARG A 111 11.38 16.44 7.62
C ARG A 111 12.67 15.67 7.76
N LEU A 112 12.64 14.39 7.38
CA LEU A 112 13.82 13.55 7.27
C LEU A 112 13.86 12.97 5.85
N GLU A 113 15.02 13.09 5.19
CA GLU A 113 15.23 12.51 3.87
C GLU A 113 16.07 11.24 4.00
N PHE A 114 15.50 10.11 3.57
CA PHE A 114 16.22 8.86 3.40
C PHE A 114 16.83 8.81 1.99
N LEU A 115 18.14 8.61 1.93
CA LEU A 115 18.94 8.66 0.70
C LEU A 115 19.57 7.30 0.33
N GLY A 116 18.98 6.20 0.79
CA GLY A 116 19.52 4.85 0.58
C GLY A 116 19.37 4.34 -0.85
N HIS A 117 18.26 4.69 -1.53
CA HIS A 117 18.01 4.23 -2.90
C HIS A 117 18.81 5.02 -3.94
N GLN A 118 19.38 4.31 -4.92
CA GLN A 118 20.12 4.90 -6.03
C GLN A 118 19.23 5.13 -7.26
N GLU A 119 18.06 4.53 -7.29
CA GLU A 119 17.09 4.64 -8.36
C GLU A 119 15.68 4.87 -7.80
N LYS A 120 14.72 4.99 -8.71
CA LYS A 120 13.31 5.23 -8.41
C LYS A 120 12.76 4.26 -7.38
N VAL A 121 12.10 4.79 -6.35
CA VAL A 121 11.33 4.02 -5.39
C VAL A 121 9.97 3.68 -5.98
N ASN A 122 9.51 2.45 -5.85
CA ASN A 122 8.28 1.96 -6.45
C ASN A 122 7.15 1.76 -5.44
N SER A 123 7.48 1.28 -4.24
CA SER A 123 6.51 0.98 -3.20
C SER A 123 7.11 1.27 -1.84
N ILE A 124 6.29 1.79 -0.95
CA ILE A 124 6.65 2.08 0.43
C ILE A 124 5.55 1.63 1.37
N ASP A 125 5.93 1.40 2.61
CA ASP A 125 5.01 1.18 3.71
C ASP A 125 5.61 1.70 5.02
N ILE A 126 4.77 1.98 6.01
CA ILE A 126 5.17 2.55 7.29
C ILE A 126 4.48 1.83 8.45
N SER A 127 5.22 1.56 9.52
CA SER A 127 4.61 1.00 10.73
C SER A 127 3.57 1.96 11.32
N PRO A 128 2.47 1.46 11.91
CA PRO A 128 1.41 2.30 12.47
C PRO A 128 1.88 3.35 13.47
N ASN A 129 2.93 3.03 14.23
CA ASN A 129 3.56 3.93 15.20
C ASN A 129 4.60 4.90 14.59
N GLY A 130 4.80 4.84 13.28
CA GLY A 130 5.68 5.72 12.54
C GLY A 130 7.19 5.49 12.73
N LYS A 131 7.63 4.46 13.46
CA LYS A 131 9.05 4.26 13.79
C LYS A 131 9.88 3.58 12.71
N TYR A 132 9.24 2.78 11.86
CA TYR A 132 9.88 1.99 10.83
C TYR A 132 9.23 2.25 9.48
N ALA A 133 10.05 2.43 8.47
CA ALA A 133 9.62 2.49 7.08
C ALA A 133 10.25 1.34 6.29
N LEU A 134 9.47 0.76 5.38
CA LEU A 134 9.92 -0.23 4.41
C LEU A 134 9.78 0.37 3.02
N THR A 135 10.86 0.38 2.25
CA THR A 135 10.89 1.01 0.94
C THR A 135 11.54 0.09 -0.09
N GLY A 136 11.00 -0.01 -1.29
CA GLY A 136 11.49 -0.85 -2.36
C GLY A 136 11.67 -0.11 -3.67
N GLY A 137 12.79 -0.31 -4.35
CA GLY A 137 13.17 0.47 -5.51
C GLY A 137 13.64 -0.31 -6.74
N ASN A 138 13.93 0.45 -7.80
CA ASN A 138 14.51 -0.06 -9.03
C ASN A 138 15.97 -0.50 -8.90
N ASP A 139 16.64 -0.13 -7.82
CA ASP A 139 18.01 -0.52 -7.44
C ASP A 139 18.09 -1.96 -6.90
N TYR A 140 16.99 -2.71 -6.96
CA TYR A 140 16.86 -4.12 -6.58
C TYR A 140 16.95 -4.37 -5.07
N ILE A 141 16.79 -3.32 -4.26
CA ILE A 141 16.89 -3.41 -2.80
C ILE A 141 15.56 -2.95 -2.18
N ALA A 142 15.15 -3.63 -1.13
CA ALA A 142 14.21 -3.09 -0.16
C ALA A 142 14.97 -2.78 1.13
N TYR A 143 14.72 -1.59 1.69
CA TYR A 143 15.31 -1.14 2.96
C TYR A 143 14.23 -1.05 4.03
N LEU A 144 14.51 -1.67 5.17
CA LEU A 144 13.84 -1.37 6.43
C LEU A 144 14.72 -0.38 7.20
N TRP A 145 14.19 0.78 7.57
CA TRP A 145 14.94 1.85 8.19
C TRP A 145 14.14 2.60 9.26
N SER A 146 14.84 3.27 10.18
CA SER A 146 14.25 4.06 11.26
C SER A 146 13.87 5.46 10.77
N THR A 147 12.63 5.87 10.97
CA THR A 147 12.14 7.21 10.64
C THR A 147 12.64 8.28 11.62
N ASP A 148 13.08 7.88 12.81
CA ASP A 148 13.67 8.79 13.78
C ASP A 148 15.06 9.24 13.35
N THR A 149 15.88 8.31 12.82
CA THR A 149 17.30 8.54 12.56
C THR A 149 17.70 8.47 11.10
N GLY A 150 16.88 7.88 10.22
CA GLY A 150 17.23 7.57 8.84
C GLY A 150 18.18 6.37 8.69
N GLN A 151 18.53 5.69 9.78
CA GLN A 151 19.45 4.55 9.73
C GLN A 151 18.79 3.30 9.15
N ILE A 152 19.50 2.61 8.25
CA ILE A 152 19.11 1.31 7.72
C ILE A 152 19.23 0.28 8.82
N ILE A 153 18.16 -0.48 9.03
CA ILE A 153 18.09 -1.61 9.97
C ILE A 153 18.39 -2.89 9.21
N HIS A 154 17.69 -3.13 8.08
CA HIS A 154 17.91 -4.28 7.21
C HIS A 154 17.87 -3.88 5.74
N SER A 155 18.60 -4.65 4.92
CA SER A 155 18.64 -4.50 3.46
C SER A 155 18.32 -5.84 2.82
N PHE A 156 17.26 -5.89 2.02
CA PHE A 156 16.76 -7.09 1.36
C PHE A 156 17.03 -7.01 -0.15
N THR A 157 17.98 -7.80 -0.63
CA THR A 157 18.38 -7.78 -2.05
C THR A 157 17.52 -8.71 -2.88
N HIS A 158 17.11 -8.23 -4.03
CA HIS A 158 16.31 -8.93 -5.03
C HIS A 158 17.07 -9.09 -6.35
N PRO A 159 16.74 -10.14 -7.17
CA PRO A 159 17.30 -10.31 -8.52
C PRO A 159 16.89 -9.20 -9.50
N THR A 160 15.74 -8.55 -9.25
CA THR A 160 15.20 -7.49 -10.09
C THR A 160 14.58 -6.39 -9.24
N ARG A 161 14.04 -5.35 -9.88
CA ARG A 161 13.41 -4.22 -9.17
C ARG A 161 12.34 -4.69 -8.18
N VAL A 162 12.37 -4.15 -6.97
CA VAL A 162 11.33 -4.36 -5.98
C VAL A 162 10.08 -3.59 -6.43
N SER A 163 8.96 -4.29 -6.53
CA SER A 163 7.71 -3.75 -7.07
C SER A 163 6.64 -3.51 -6.01
N LYS A 164 6.64 -4.30 -4.93
CA LYS A 164 5.71 -4.15 -3.80
C LYS A 164 6.40 -4.48 -2.49
N VAL A 165 6.09 -3.69 -1.46
CA VAL A 165 6.46 -3.95 -0.08
C VAL A 165 5.24 -3.80 0.82
N ALA A 166 5.23 -4.49 1.97
CA ALA A 166 4.24 -4.32 3.03
C ALA A 166 4.84 -4.65 4.40
N LEU A 167 4.42 -3.94 5.44
CA LEU A 167 4.77 -4.21 6.85
C LEU A 167 3.58 -4.82 7.57
N ASP A 168 3.83 -5.74 8.48
CA ASP A 168 2.85 -6.17 9.47
C ASP A 168 2.63 -5.06 10.50
N ASP A 169 1.39 -4.71 10.78
CA ASP A 169 1.01 -3.65 11.72
C ASP A 169 1.60 -3.84 13.13
N SER A 170 1.82 -5.09 13.53
CA SER A 170 2.46 -5.41 14.81
C SER A 170 3.99 -5.37 14.76
N GLY A 171 4.59 -5.10 13.60
CA GLY A 171 6.03 -4.98 13.40
C GLY A 171 6.80 -6.30 13.48
N ARG A 172 6.15 -7.44 13.23
CA ARG A 172 6.78 -8.79 13.23
C ARG A 172 7.41 -9.12 11.90
N PHE A 173 6.71 -8.80 10.80
CA PHE A 173 7.03 -9.24 9.46
C PHE A 173 7.11 -8.08 8.47
N ALA A 174 7.96 -8.27 7.47
CA ALA A 174 8.03 -7.43 6.28
C ALA A 174 7.87 -8.33 5.04
N PHE A 175 7.09 -7.88 4.08
CA PHE A 175 6.94 -8.52 2.78
C PHE A 175 7.64 -7.69 1.72
N THR A 176 8.39 -8.35 0.83
CA THR A 176 9.02 -7.73 -0.33
C THR A 176 8.85 -8.61 -1.55
N ALA A 177 8.46 -8.03 -2.67
CA ALA A 177 8.29 -8.72 -3.93
C ALA A 177 8.96 -7.97 -5.08
N ASP A 178 9.67 -8.71 -5.92
CA ASP A 178 10.24 -8.15 -7.13
C ASP A 178 9.29 -8.28 -8.35
N SER A 179 9.71 -7.75 -9.48
CA SER A 179 8.90 -7.75 -10.70
C SER A 179 8.94 -9.07 -11.49
N GLN A 180 9.61 -10.09 -10.96
CA GLN A 180 9.68 -11.40 -11.61
C GLN A 180 9.08 -12.51 -10.74
N ASN A 181 9.83 -13.07 -9.81
CA ASN A 181 9.42 -14.26 -9.10
C ASN A 181 9.95 -14.42 -7.68
N LYS A 182 10.66 -13.43 -7.14
CA LYS A 182 11.08 -13.45 -5.74
C LYS A 182 10.12 -12.62 -4.90
N SER A 183 9.34 -13.33 -4.06
CA SER A 183 8.40 -12.73 -3.12
C SER A 183 8.63 -13.36 -1.76
N GLN A 184 9.11 -12.60 -0.79
CA GLN A 184 9.67 -13.11 0.44
C GLN A 184 9.11 -12.38 1.66
N ILE A 185 8.88 -13.14 2.73
CA ILE A 185 8.49 -12.65 4.04
C ILE A 185 9.71 -12.73 4.95
N TRP A 186 9.97 -11.66 5.68
CA TRP A 186 11.13 -11.45 6.54
C TRP A 186 10.69 -11.22 7.97
N ASN A 187 11.48 -11.67 8.92
CA ASN A 187 11.35 -11.28 10.31
C ASN A 187 11.96 -9.87 10.50
N VAL A 188 11.18 -8.90 10.94
CA VAL A 188 11.60 -7.51 11.10
C VAL A 188 12.71 -7.35 12.15
N GLN A 189 12.67 -8.16 13.22
CA GLN A 189 13.65 -8.06 14.32
C GLN A 189 15.03 -8.60 13.92
N THR A 190 15.06 -9.73 13.21
CA THR A 190 16.32 -10.43 12.88
C THR A 190 16.84 -10.12 11.47
N GLY A 191 15.97 -9.69 10.56
CA GLY A 191 16.27 -9.55 9.13
C GLY A 191 16.35 -10.88 8.38
N GLU A 192 16.08 -12.00 9.04
CA GLU A 192 16.14 -13.32 8.43
C GLU A 192 14.87 -13.65 7.65
N PRO A 193 14.97 -14.47 6.58
CA PRO A 193 13.80 -14.91 5.84
C PRO A 193 12.93 -15.85 6.69
N VAL A 194 11.62 -15.61 6.71
CA VAL A 194 10.62 -16.49 7.29
C VAL A 194 10.17 -17.48 6.24
N SER A 195 9.67 -17.01 5.11
CA SER A 195 9.18 -17.85 4.01
C SER A 195 9.28 -17.15 2.67
N THR A 196 9.22 -17.94 1.60
CA THR A 196 9.11 -17.47 0.22
C THR A 196 7.78 -17.93 -0.34
N LEU A 197 7.00 -17.03 -0.95
CA LEU A 197 5.71 -17.39 -1.51
C LEU A 197 5.87 -18.42 -2.63
N ARG A 198 5.10 -19.50 -2.54
CA ARG A 198 5.18 -20.65 -3.45
C ARG A 198 4.15 -20.53 -4.57
N TYR A 199 4.58 -20.14 -5.75
CA TYR A 199 3.72 -20.09 -6.95
C TYR A 199 4.47 -20.52 -8.22
N PHE A 200 3.72 -21.00 -9.21
CA PHE A 200 4.30 -21.58 -10.44
C PHE A 200 4.46 -20.57 -11.59
N ALA A 201 3.99 -19.33 -11.45
CA ALA A 201 4.06 -18.34 -12.52
C ALA A 201 5.48 -17.79 -12.67
N ARG A 202 5.95 -17.66 -13.93
CA ARG A 202 7.26 -17.06 -14.23
C ARG A 202 7.37 -15.58 -13.92
N GLN A 203 6.24 -14.89 -13.90
CA GLN A 203 6.13 -13.48 -13.53
C GLN A 203 4.86 -13.30 -12.74
N ARG A 204 4.98 -12.85 -11.51
CA ARG A 204 3.84 -12.46 -10.69
C ARG A 204 4.12 -11.09 -10.08
N ILE A 205 3.32 -10.12 -10.46
CA ILE A 205 3.36 -8.77 -9.93
C ILE A 205 2.22 -8.64 -8.93
N PHE A 206 2.51 -8.09 -7.78
CA PHE A 206 1.52 -7.72 -6.78
C PHE A 206 1.26 -6.22 -6.86
N THR A 207 0.00 -5.85 -6.85
CA THR A 207 -0.47 -4.46 -6.84
C THR A 207 -0.70 -3.97 -5.43
N ASP A 208 -1.14 -4.89 -4.56
CA ASP A 208 -1.34 -4.63 -3.15
C ASP A 208 -1.01 -5.84 -2.29
N ALA A 209 -0.71 -5.60 -1.00
CA ALA A 209 -0.39 -6.65 -0.03
C ALA A 209 -0.70 -6.15 1.38
N GLU A 210 -1.40 -6.98 2.19
CA GLU A 210 -1.75 -6.69 3.58
C GLU A 210 -1.63 -7.94 4.46
N PHE A 211 -1.01 -7.81 5.62
CA PHE A 211 -0.94 -8.87 6.62
C PHE A 211 -2.21 -8.95 7.45
N SER A 212 -2.63 -10.17 7.82
CA SER A 212 -3.68 -10.35 8.82
C SER A 212 -3.23 -9.87 10.20
N LYS A 213 -4.14 -9.38 11.03
CA LYS A 213 -3.84 -8.86 12.39
C LYS A 213 -3.11 -9.88 13.28
N ASP A 214 -3.39 -11.17 13.12
CA ASP A 214 -2.70 -12.24 13.86
C ASP A 214 -1.33 -12.58 13.24
N GLY A 215 -1.01 -12.05 12.05
CA GLY A 215 0.24 -12.28 11.31
C GLY A 215 0.38 -13.66 10.72
N LYS A 216 -0.69 -14.45 10.66
CA LYS A 216 -0.63 -15.79 10.08
C LYS A 216 -0.74 -15.81 8.56
N TYR A 217 -1.41 -14.79 8.01
CA TYR A 217 -1.72 -14.72 6.60
C TYR A 217 -1.25 -13.41 5.98
N LEU A 218 -0.93 -13.49 4.70
CA LEU A 218 -0.69 -12.36 3.82
C LEU A 218 -1.71 -12.41 2.69
N LEU A 219 -2.42 -11.33 2.46
CA LEU A 219 -3.34 -11.15 1.34
C LEU A 219 -2.64 -10.34 0.26
N THR A 220 -2.79 -10.74 -1.01
CA THR A 220 -2.18 -10.00 -2.12
C THR A 220 -3.13 -9.85 -3.30
N GLY A 221 -3.14 -8.67 -3.91
CA GLY A 221 -3.83 -8.37 -5.16
C GLY A 221 -2.88 -8.40 -6.36
N SER A 222 -3.42 -8.62 -7.57
CA SER A 222 -2.64 -8.66 -8.80
C SER A 222 -3.28 -7.89 -9.97
N PRO A 223 -2.51 -7.53 -11.02
CA PRO A 223 -3.07 -6.92 -12.23
C PRO A 223 -3.89 -7.90 -13.08
N SER A 224 -3.89 -9.19 -12.76
CA SER A 224 -4.55 -10.24 -13.51
C SER A 224 -5.86 -10.72 -12.90
N ARG A 225 -6.55 -9.86 -12.16
CA ARG A 225 -7.84 -10.14 -11.48
C ARG A 225 -7.74 -11.13 -10.31
N GLN A 226 -6.53 -11.56 -9.93
CA GLN A 226 -6.36 -12.57 -8.88
C GLN A 226 -6.06 -11.92 -7.54
N VAL A 227 -6.67 -12.45 -6.51
CA VAL A 227 -6.40 -12.20 -5.10
C VAL A 227 -5.94 -13.51 -4.49
N TYR A 228 -4.88 -13.49 -3.70
CA TYR A 228 -4.30 -14.69 -3.10
C TYR A 228 -4.15 -14.52 -1.61
N LEU A 229 -4.44 -15.58 -0.87
CA LEU A 229 -4.16 -15.72 0.54
C LEU A 229 -2.97 -16.68 0.72
N TRP A 230 -1.99 -16.24 1.47
CA TRP A 230 -0.75 -16.97 1.73
C TRP A 230 -0.57 -17.24 3.21
N ASN A 231 -0.08 -18.40 3.56
CA ASN A 231 0.42 -18.71 4.89
C ASN A 231 1.78 -18.02 5.11
N VAL A 232 1.92 -17.23 6.17
CA VAL A 232 3.14 -16.47 6.45
C VAL A 232 4.29 -17.40 6.85
N GLU A 233 4.01 -18.47 7.57
CA GLU A 233 5.03 -19.38 8.13
C GLU A 233 5.79 -20.15 7.05
N ASP A 234 5.07 -20.65 6.03
CA ASP A 234 5.67 -21.54 5.03
C ASP A 234 5.57 -21.04 3.58
N GLY A 235 4.85 -19.92 3.35
CA GLY A 235 4.66 -19.31 2.03
C GLY A 235 3.72 -20.08 1.10
N SER A 236 2.95 -21.06 1.61
CA SER A 236 1.95 -21.79 0.82
C SER A 236 0.77 -20.90 0.47
N GLN A 237 0.19 -21.13 -0.71
CA GLN A 237 -1.08 -20.54 -1.09
C GLN A 237 -2.21 -21.31 -0.42
N GLU A 238 -3.01 -20.65 0.40
CA GLU A 238 -4.16 -21.21 1.10
C GLU A 238 -5.42 -21.12 0.23
N GLU A 239 -5.69 -19.93 -0.33
CA GLU A 239 -6.91 -19.66 -1.08
C GLU A 239 -6.63 -18.66 -2.20
N ASN A 240 -7.54 -18.58 -3.17
CA ASN A 240 -7.51 -17.52 -4.18
C ASN A 240 -8.92 -17.18 -4.71
N TRP A 241 -9.10 -15.93 -5.09
CA TRP A 241 -10.33 -15.40 -5.67
C TRP A 241 -10.04 -14.65 -6.96
N GLN A 242 -11.03 -14.55 -7.80
CA GLN A 242 -10.95 -13.81 -9.05
C GLN A 242 -12.00 -12.71 -9.10
N VAL A 243 -11.57 -11.45 -9.04
CA VAL A 243 -12.50 -10.31 -9.07
C VAL A 243 -13.24 -10.21 -10.40
N ALA A 244 -14.43 -9.63 -10.37
CA ALA A 244 -15.23 -9.37 -11.56
C ALA A 244 -14.47 -8.50 -12.57
N SER A 245 -14.71 -8.72 -13.86
CA SER A 245 -14.21 -7.86 -14.91
C SER A 245 -15.22 -6.76 -15.25
N ARG A 246 -14.76 -5.69 -15.91
CA ARG A 246 -15.68 -4.76 -16.57
C ARG A 246 -16.48 -5.49 -17.64
N GLU A 247 -17.79 -5.30 -17.65
CA GLU A 247 -18.71 -5.98 -18.60
C GLU A 247 -18.44 -5.69 -20.07
N SER A 248 -17.81 -4.56 -20.40
CA SER A 248 -17.63 -4.06 -21.78
C SER A 248 -16.25 -4.31 -22.39
N VAL A 249 -15.34 -5.05 -21.70
CA VAL A 249 -13.93 -5.22 -22.12
C VAL A 249 -13.63 -6.65 -22.53
N SER A 250 -13.07 -6.83 -23.73
CA SER A 250 -12.59 -8.13 -24.24
C SER A 250 -11.10 -8.02 -24.62
N PRO A 251 -10.21 -8.85 -24.07
CA PRO A 251 -10.44 -9.87 -23.02
C PRO A 251 -10.85 -9.28 -21.68
N PRO A 252 -11.54 -10.06 -20.81
CA PRO A 252 -11.96 -9.58 -19.50
C PRO A 252 -10.75 -9.23 -18.63
N THR A 253 -10.63 -7.96 -18.23
CA THR A 253 -9.52 -7.45 -17.42
C THR A 253 -10.04 -6.66 -16.22
N ALA A 254 -9.34 -6.78 -15.11
CA ALA A 254 -9.41 -5.86 -13.99
C ALA A 254 -8.10 -5.91 -13.21
N VAL A 255 -7.68 -4.79 -12.66
CA VAL A 255 -6.53 -4.69 -11.75
C VAL A 255 -7.08 -4.63 -10.35
N VAL A 256 -6.61 -5.48 -9.46
CA VAL A 256 -6.93 -5.38 -8.02
C VAL A 256 -6.05 -4.25 -7.46
N TYR A 257 -6.68 -3.20 -6.98
CA TYR A 257 -5.96 -2.04 -6.43
C TYR A 257 -5.83 -2.07 -4.92
N GLY A 258 -6.79 -2.67 -4.23
CA GLY A 258 -6.78 -2.77 -2.78
C GLY A 258 -7.27 -4.14 -2.32
N VAL A 259 -6.69 -4.62 -1.24
CA VAL A 259 -7.13 -5.82 -0.51
C VAL A 259 -7.13 -5.51 0.98
N ALA A 260 -8.10 -6.06 1.73
CA ALA A 260 -8.16 -5.86 3.18
C ALA A 260 -8.82 -7.04 3.89
N PHE A 261 -8.37 -7.30 5.13
CA PHE A 261 -9.03 -8.21 6.05
C PHE A 261 -10.08 -7.47 6.85
N GLN A 262 -11.30 -8.00 6.93
CA GLN A 262 -12.32 -7.49 7.84
C GLN A 262 -12.32 -8.22 9.18
N SER A 263 -12.75 -7.53 10.23
CA SER A 263 -12.81 -8.08 11.59
C SER A 263 -13.77 -9.28 11.74
N ASN A 264 -14.75 -9.39 10.86
CA ASN A 264 -15.72 -10.50 10.81
C ASN A 264 -15.17 -11.77 10.13
N GLY A 265 -13.91 -11.74 9.66
CA GLY A 265 -13.26 -12.87 8.98
C GLY A 265 -13.53 -12.94 7.48
N THR A 266 -14.06 -11.87 6.88
CA THR A 266 -14.16 -11.74 5.42
C THR A 266 -12.99 -10.93 4.86
N ILE A 267 -12.87 -10.94 3.55
CA ILE A 267 -11.89 -10.18 2.79
C ILE A 267 -12.61 -9.20 1.88
N VAL A 268 -12.11 -7.98 1.76
CA VAL A 268 -12.60 -6.99 0.81
C VAL A 268 -11.54 -6.75 -0.25
N THR A 269 -11.99 -6.61 -1.48
CA THR A 269 -11.13 -6.28 -2.63
C THR A 269 -11.72 -5.13 -3.42
N GLU A 270 -10.86 -4.24 -3.89
CA GLU A 270 -11.21 -3.18 -4.82
C GLU A 270 -10.47 -3.37 -6.14
N SER A 271 -11.17 -3.14 -7.24
CA SER A 271 -10.58 -3.36 -8.54
C SER A 271 -10.95 -2.28 -9.56
N SER A 272 -10.23 -2.24 -10.67
CA SER A 272 -10.55 -1.36 -11.80
C SER A 272 -11.86 -1.69 -12.51
N SER A 273 -12.58 -2.75 -12.07
CA SER A 273 -13.95 -3.00 -12.52
C SER A 273 -14.93 -1.94 -12.00
N GLY A 274 -14.55 -1.23 -10.91
CA GLY A 274 -15.38 -0.28 -10.19
C GLY A 274 -16.24 -0.92 -9.10
N LEU A 275 -15.95 -2.17 -8.75
CA LEU A 275 -16.62 -2.92 -7.70
C LEU A 275 -15.71 -3.12 -6.51
N ALA A 276 -16.27 -2.96 -5.31
CA ALA A 276 -15.74 -3.51 -4.08
C ALA A 276 -16.43 -4.86 -3.85
N GLU A 277 -15.68 -5.93 -3.70
CA GLU A 277 -16.21 -7.31 -3.57
C GLU A 277 -15.82 -7.88 -2.21
N VAL A 278 -16.76 -8.58 -1.57
CA VAL A 278 -16.57 -9.19 -0.25
C VAL A 278 -16.52 -10.71 -0.42
N TRP A 279 -15.48 -11.32 0.14
CA TRP A 279 -15.21 -12.75 0.03
C TRP A 279 -15.20 -13.40 1.41
N GLN A 280 -15.77 -14.60 1.47
CA GLN A 280 -15.64 -15.46 2.65
C GLN A 280 -14.53 -16.47 2.42
N TRP A 281 -13.81 -16.80 3.46
CA TRP A 281 -12.85 -17.89 3.49
C TRP A 281 -12.99 -18.68 4.79
N GLU A 282 -12.90 -19.99 4.69
CA GLU A 282 -13.00 -20.88 5.84
C GLU A 282 -11.58 -21.03 6.45
N LYS A 283 -11.48 -20.73 7.76
CA LYS A 283 -10.24 -20.87 8.54
C LYS A 283 -9.97 -22.32 8.88
#